data_373dab42f5b0be357f146115b862d7af
#
_entry.id   373dab42f5b0be357f146115b862d7af
#
_cell.length_a   1.000
_cell.length_b   1.000
_cell.length_c   1.000
_cell.angle_alpha   90.00
_cell.angle_beta   90.00
_cell.angle_gamma   90.00
#
_symmetry.space_group_name_H-M   'P 1'
#
loop_
_entity.id
_entity.type
_entity.pdbx_description
1 polymer ?
#
loop_
_entity_poly.entity_id
_entity_poly.type
_entity_poly.pdbx_seq_one_letter_code
_entity_poly.pdbx_strand_id
1 'polypeptide(L)'
;MADASRALRATARVAHVLTAALGVVVLVVAAYGMAGELNALRVEGMETFSVRDAAAFVGLLAALLSGSLLLGSAVPRIRIRLPARPLAPEDHPVYGFTTILAIGIGSTLGSPLFLLLPLNVIEYEIVSILSLTLAAILSIAMAKNNSDSYRVLKTNGLAAVGGPAFVRVALGTRSARYFIARFSMAVANTALAAYCVLVFVVFVFGYLPTLLAAYGLGGPPAYYIVAMITVLFAAWFVMNSLLERRYIRLIGRAQLVFTSLLVVILVVQSWLLGSAGGWNFRGLLAFPAASPLDWIGATIVNTGYLYLLFFGFQEIQALDREARDRSPIPVISWIRRGYTVSKERYFGVAMVATVLIAAAVNIFYALAVYVANPSPAGVAASQIPALYVARSVLGGPQEALIALAFMLATFTTFVPAFLAATRHIRSLGEDGFLPHTVARGAWIFVLAAIVFLAAAGQDFLVSITDYMVLVSLGIIALAAVWLRRDRRAAVERKDSLAVGVGLSCLVAAAALYVVTPSVAVFGSVSLAVAFLVYDLYDLGSLGTRLFLAVLDVVTFVLLSAYPRAFVAAGIPVLPGLEAAASGTDGLRIVLLLGGLVLVASFVADVVARAAEPPPEIPDGDGP
;
A
#
# COMPACT_ATOMS: atom_id res chain seq x y z
N MET A 1 -25.59 -24.76 -44.03
CA MET A 1 -24.47 -24.37 -43.11
C MET A 1 -23.86 -22.98 -43.44
N ALA A 2 -23.65 -22.61 -44.69
CA ALA A 2 -23.06 -21.33 -45.09
C ALA A 2 -23.94 -20.09 -44.72
N ASP A 3 -25.27 -20.20 -44.84
CA ASP A 3 -26.18 -19.10 -44.51
C ASP A 3 -26.34 -18.88 -43.01
N ALA A 4 -26.34 -19.94 -42.20
CA ALA A 4 -26.34 -19.83 -40.74
C ALA A 4 -25.07 -19.14 -40.23
N SER A 5 -23.91 -19.40 -40.84
CA SER A 5 -22.65 -18.75 -40.48
C SER A 5 -22.57 -17.28 -40.91
N ARG A 6 -23.28 -16.87 -41.97
CA ARG A 6 -23.40 -15.45 -42.36
C ARG A 6 -24.33 -14.69 -41.43
N ALA A 7 -25.50 -15.28 -41.08
CA ALA A 7 -26.41 -14.68 -40.12
C ALA A 7 -25.74 -14.47 -38.73
N LEU A 8 -25.01 -15.46 -38.23
CA LEU A 8 -24.30 -15.37 -36.96
C LEU A 8 -23.24 -14.24 -36.97
N ARG A 9 -22.49 -14.12 -38.08
CA ARG A 9 -21.50 -13.04 -38.25
C ARG A 9 -22.14 -11.65 -38.34
N ALA A 10 -23.31 -11.55 -38.98
CA ALA A 10 -24.06 -10.28 -39.06
C ALA A 10 -24.57 -9.87 -37.66
N THR A 11 -25.16 -10.80 -36.90
CA THR A 11 -25.62 -10.56 -35.52
C THR A 11 -24.47 -10.15 -34.59
N ALA A 12 -23.31 -10.79 -34.68
CA ALA A 12 -22.14 -10.45 -33.93
C ALA A 12 -21.63 -9.03 -34.26
N ARG A 13 -21.65 -8.59 -35.51
CA ARG A 13 -21.29 -7.20 -35.88
C ARG A 13 -22.25 -6.18 -35.31
N VAL A 14 -23.56 -6.43 -35.38
CA VAL A 14 -24.56 -5.55 -34.79
C VAL A 14 -24.37 -5.41 -33.26
N ALA A 15 -24.15 -6.55 -32.59
CA ALA A 15 -23.88 -6.54 -31.14
C ALA A 15 -22.63 -5.72 -30.79
N HIS A 16 -21.55 -5.86 -31.58
CA HIS A 16 -20.33 -5.06 -31.36
C HIS A 16 -20.55 -3.56 -31.55
N VAL A 17 -21.31 -3.16 -32.60
CA VAL A 17 -21.63 -1.76 -32.84
C VAL A 17 -22.48 -1.19 -31.71
N LEU A 18 -23.50 -1.92 -31.25
CA LEU A 18 -24.34 -1.51 -30.12
C LEU A 18 -23.54 -1.38 -28.82
N THR A 19 -22.65 -2.32 -28.56
CA THR A 19 -21.76 -2.28 -27.38
C THR A 19 -20.81 -1.08 -27.43
N ALA A 20 -20.26 -0.77 -28.63
CA ALA A 20 -19.41 0.41 -28.80
C ALA A 20 -20.21 1.72 -28.58
N ALA A 21 -21.40 1.80 -29.16
CA ALA A 21 -22.27 2.96 -28.99
C ALA A 21 -22.66 3.19 -27.53
N LEU A 22 -23.03 2.11 -26.83
CA LEU A 22 -23.31 2.16 -25.38
C LEU A 22 -22.09 2.61 -24.59
N GLY A 23 -20.90 2.08 -24.90
CA GLY A 23 -19.65 2.48 -24.27
C GLY A 23 -19.36 3.97 -24.42
N VAL A 24 -19.57 4.54 -25.62
CA VAL A 24 -19.43 5.98 -25.88
C VAL A 24 -20.42 6.80 -25.05
N VAL A 25 -21.69 6.39 -25.02
CA VAL A 25 -22.74 7.08 -24.25
C VAL A 25 -22.39 7.10 -22.77
N VAL A 26 -22.02 5.95 -22.20
CA VAL A 26 -21.62 5.84 -20.78
C VAL A 26 -20.40 6.70 -20.49
N LEU A 27 -19.38 6.71 -21.37
CA LEU A 27 -18.19 7.56 -21.22
C LEU A 27 -18.53 9.06 -21.20
N VAL A 28 -19.36 9.51 -22.15
CA VAL A 28 -19.73 10.93 -22.26
C VAL A 28 -20.52 11.37 -21.03
N VAL A 29 -21.52 10.58 -20.62
CA VAL A 29 -22.34 10.88 -19.43
C VAL A 29 -21.48 10.90 -18.16
N ALA A 30 -20.62 9.91 -17.99
CA ALA A 30 -19.75 9.83 -16.82
C ALA A 30 -18.72 10.97 -16.79
N ALA A 31 -18.11 11.33 -17.93
CA ALA A 31 -17.17 12.44 -18.01
C ALA A 31 -17.85 13.79 -17.70
N TYR A 32 -19.07 13.99 -18.19
CA TYR A 32 -19.85 15.20 -17.91
C TYR A 32 -20.25 15.28 -16.43
N GLY A 33 -20.75 14.17 -15.85
CA GLY A 33 -21.06 14.10 -14.43
C GLY A 33 -19.82 14.34 -13.56
N MET A 34 -18.66 13.77 -13.93
CA MET A 34 -17.40 13.98 -13.21
C MET A 34 -16.95 15.45 -13.24
N ALA A 35 -17.10 16.12 -14.39
CA ALA A 35 -16.80 17.54 -14.50
C ALA A 35 -17.72 18.38 -13.62
N GLY A 36 -19.00 18.01 -13.50
CA GLY A 36 -19.96 18.64 -12.59
C GLY A 36 -19.59 18.51 -11.12
N GLU A 37 -19.26 17.29 -10.68
CA GLU A 37 -18.81 17.02 -9.29
C GLU A 37 -17.50 17.73 -8.95
N LEU A 38 -16.51 17.73 -9.85
CA LEU A 38 -15.25 18.45 -9.67
C LEU A 38 -15.46 19.97 -9.59
N ASN A 39 -16.41 20.52 -10.35
CA ASN A 39 -16.74 21.93 -10.28
C ASN A 39 -17.47 22.28 -8.97
N ALA A 40 -18.38 21.43 -8.51
CA ALA A 40 -19.04 21.58 -7.22
C ALA A 40 -18.02 21.57 -6.06
N LEU A 41 -17.08 20.62 -6.06
CA LEU A 41 -15.97 20.56 -5.09
C LEU A 41 -15.10 21.82 -5.11
N ARG A 42 -14.86 22.39 -6.30
CA ARG A 42 -14.08 23.63 -6.44
C ARG A 42 -14.80 24.85 -5.85
N VAL A 43 -16.11 24.91 -5.96
CA VAL A 43 -16.93 26.04 -5.51
C VAL A 43 -17.28 25.93 -4.03
N GLU A 44 -17.64 24.75 -3.55
CA GLU A 44 -18.12 24.50 -2.19
C GLU A 44 -16.99 24.20 -1.19
N GLY A 45 -15.78 23.90 -1.68
CA GLY A 45 -14.63 23.51 -0.87
C GLY A 45 -14.66 22.06 -0.40
N MET A 46 -13.49 21.54 0.02
CA MET A 46 -13.36 20.15 0.49
C MET A 46 -14.03 19.90 1.85
N GLU A 47 -14.33 20.94 2.61
CA GLU A 47 -14.95 20.83 3.95
C GLU A 47 -16.42 20.40 3.89
N THR A 48 -17.08 20.60 2.74
CA THR A 48 -18.47 20.21 2.50
C THR A 48 -18.61 18.84 1.85
N PHE A 49 -17.49 18.16 1.53
CA PHE A 49 -17.47 16.87 0.85
C PHE A 49 -18.11 15.79 1.71
N SER A 50 -19.33 15.42 1.37
CA SER A 50 -20.10 14.42 2.08
C SER A 50 -19.78 12.99 1.57
N VAL A 51 -20.13 11.99 2.37
CA VAL A 51 -20.06 10.57 1.97
C VAL A 51 -20.88 10.30 0.69
N ARG A 52 -21.94 11.11 0.44
CA ARG A 52 -22.75 11.04 -0.79
C ARG A 52 -21.98 11.49 -2.02
N ASP A 53 -21.21 12.57 -1.90
CA ASP A 53 -20.40 13.11 -2.99
C ASP A 53 -19.26 12.13 -3.33
N ALA A 54 -18.68 11.50 -2.31
CA ALA A 54 -17.71 10.43 -2.47
C ALA A 54 -18.30 9.23 -3.23
N ALA A 55 -19.52 8.81 -2.89
CA ALA A 55 -20.19 7.69 -3.55
C ALA A 55 -20.58 8.03 -4.99
N ALA A 56 -21.04 9.26 -5.25
CA ALA A 56 -21.33 9.76 -6.60
C ALA A 56 -20.06 9.77 -7.45
N PHE A 57 -18.96 10.25 -6.90
CA PHE A 57 -17.66 10.27 -7.57
C PHE A 57 -17.17 8.86 -7.92
N VAL A 58 -17.31 7.89 -7.00
CA VAL A 58 -16.99 6.46 -7.27
C VAL A 58 -17.89 5.89 -8.36
N GLY A 59 -19.18 6.16 -8.30
CA GLY A 59 -20.14 5.72 -9.32
C GLY A 59 -19.78 6.27 -10.71
N LEU A 60 -19.45 7.55 -10.81
CA LEU A 60 -19.03 8.19 -12.06
C LEU A 60 -17.72 7.63 -12.59
N LEU A 61 -16.79 7.32 -11.71
CA LEU A 61 -15.53 6.71 -12.09
C LEU A 61 -15.69 5.25 -12.51
N ALA A 62 -16.53 4.48 -11.83
CA ALA A 62 -16.91 3.15 -12.25
C ALA A 62 -17.63 3.19 -13.62
N ALA A 63 -18.43 4.23 -13.89
CA ALA A 63 -19.05 4.46 -15.18
C ALA A 63 -18.03 4.81 -16.28
N LEU A 64 -17.04 5.67 -16.00
CA LEU A 64 -15.94 5.94 -16.94
C LEU A 64 -15.17 4.67 -17.28
N LEU A 65 -14.92 3.86 -16.27
CA LEU A 65 -14.25 2.56 -16.40
C LEU A 65 -15.08 1.62 -17.29
N SER A 66 -16.34 1.44 -16.95
CA SER A 66 -17.29 0.60 -17.65
C SER A 66 -17.45 1.02 -19.13
N GLY A 67 -17.65 2.30 -19.39
CA GLY A 67 -17.73 2.84 -20.75
C GLY A 67 -16.47 2.60 -21.58
N SER A 68 -15.29 2.78 -20.96
CA SER A 68 -14.00 2.51 -21.61
C SER A 68 -13.81 1.04 -21.94
N LEU A 69 -14.23 0.15 -21.05
CA LEU A 69 -14.15 -1.28 -21.22
C LEU A 69 -15.16 -1.79 -22.27
N LEU A 70 -16.38 -1.27 -22.28
CA LEU A 70 -17.38 -1.55 -23.32
C LEU A 70 -16.87 -1.16 -24.71
N LEU A 71 -16.31 0.04 -24.82
CA LEU A 71 -15.71 0.52 -26.06
C LEU A 71 -14.55 -0.36 -26.50
N GLY A 72 -13.65 -0.71 -25.59
CA GLY A 72 -12.52 -1.61 -25.83
C GLY A 72 -12.95 -3.02 -26.22
N SER A 73 -14.03 -3.55 -25.61
CA SER A 73 -14.56 -4.89 -25.94
C SER A 73 -15.20 -4.95 -27.32
N ALA A 74 -15.70 -3.82 -27.84
CA ALA A 74 -16.33 -3.72 -29.14
C ALA A 74 -15.32 -3.59 -30.30
N VAL A 75 -14.07 -3.23 -30.01
CA VAL A 75 -12.98 -3.14 -31.00
C VAL A 75 -12.16 -4.43 -30.99
N PRO A 76 -12.50 -5.45 -31.82
CA PRO A 76 -11.98 -6.81 -31.67
C PRO A 76 -10.51 -7.00 -32.02
N ARG A 77 -9.73 -5.97 -32.31
CA ARG A 77 -8.38 -6.11 -32.88
C ARG A 77 -7.26 -5.30 -32.23
N ILE A 78 -7.53 -4.47 -31.22
CA ILE A 78 -6.44 -3.80 -30.52
C ILE A 78 -6.04 -4.63 -29.28
N ARG A 79 -5.50 -5.81 -29.54
CA ARG A 79 -4.68 -6.49 -28.53
C ARG A 79 -3.31 -5.85 -28.57
N ILE A 80 -3.09 -4.83 -27.76
CA ILE A 80 -1.73 -4.31 -27.53
C ILE A 80 -1.01 -5.34 -26.64
N ARG A 81 -0.64 -6.48 -27.22
CA ARG A 81 0.28 -7.39 -26.55
C ARG A 81 1.67 -6.81 -26.68
N LEU A 82 2.11 -6.10 -25.66
CA LEU A 82 3.51 -5.74 -25.57
C LEU A 82 4.33 -7.02 -25.34
N PRO A 83 5.42 -7.23 -26.07
CA PRO A 83 6.26 -8.39 -25.85
C PRO A 83 6.84 -8.34 -24.43
N ALA A 84 6.67 -9.40 -23.66
CA ALA A 84 7.39 -9.58 -22.41
C ALA A 84 8.89 -9.66 -22.75
N ARG A 85 9.67 -8.69 -22.28
CA ARG A 85 11.12 -8.67 -22.46
C ARG A 85 11.77 -8.53 -21.09
N PRO A 86 12.49 -9.55 -20.62
CA PRO A 86 13.30 -9.40 -19.42
C PRO A 86 14.33 -8.28 -19.65
N LEU A 87 14.42 -7.37 -18.73
CA LEU A 87 15.52 -6.40 -18.67
C LEU A 87 16.74 -7.11 -18.13
N ALA A 88 17.94 -6.72 -18.62
CA ALA A 88 19.18 -7.30 -18.13
C ALA A 88 19.21 -7.27 -16.58
N PRO A 89 19.56 -8.38 -15.93
CA PRO A 89 19.61 -8.44 -14.48
C PRO A 89 20.70 -7.48 -13.96
N GLU A 90 20.28 -6.51 -13.15
CA GLU A 90 21.18 -5.64 -12.40
C GLU A 90 21.41 -6.28 -11.02
N ASP A 91 22.07 -7.45 -11.02
CA ASP A 91 22.34 -8.17 -9.79
C ASP A 91 23.61 -7.62 -9.12
N HIS A 92 23.42 -6.98 -7.99
CA HIS A 92 24.52 -6.46 -7.16
C HIS A 92 24.47 -7.07 -5.76
N PRO A 93 24.89 -8.35 -5.56
CA PRO A 93 24.81 -9.03 -4.27
C PRO A 93 25.80 -8.45 -3.25
N VAL A 94 25.42 -7.33 -2.64
CA VAL A 94 26.22 -6.59 -1.65
C VAL A 94 25.69 -6.66 -0.23
N TYR A 95 24.37 -6.88 -0.05
CA TYR A 95 23.71 -6.85 1.25
C TYR A 95 23.79 -8.19 1.97
N GLY A 96 24.28 -8.17 3.21
CA GLY A 96 24.20 -9.31 4.13
C GLY A 96 22.96 -9.20 5.03
N PHE A 97 22.77 -10.19 5.91
CA PHE A 97 21.65 -10.27 6.85
C PHE A 97 21.44 -8.98 7.65
N THR A 98 22.50 -8.45 8.26
CA THR A 98 22.40 -7.24 9.12
C THR A 98 21.94 -6.01 8.35
N THR A 99 22.43 -5.83 7.12
CA THR A 99 21.99 -4.71 6.26
C THR A 99 20.54 -4.85 5.86
N ILE A 100 20.11 -6.06 5.47
CA ILE A 100 18.73 -6.36 5.10
C ILE A 100 17.79 -6.17 6.29
N LEU A 101 18.18 -6.64 7.47
CA LEU A 101 17.42 -6.43 8.69
C LEU A 101 17.30 -4.94 9.03
N ALA A 102 18.39 -4.18 8.90
CA ALA A 102 18.38 -2.74 9.15
C ALA A 102 17.48 -1.99 8.16
N ILE A 103 17.51 -2.34 6.86
CA ILE A 103 16.61 -1.77 5.86
C ILE A 103 15.15 -2.09 6.20
N GLY A 104 14.86 -3.33 6.59
CA GLY A 104 13.52 -3.73 7.01
C GLY A 104 13.03 -2.94 8.23
N ILE A 105 13.84 -2.87 9.30
CA ILE A 105 13.49 -2.10 10.51
C ILE A 105 13.33 -0.61 10.19
N GLY A 106 14.26 -0.01 9.44
CA GLY A 106 14.22 1.40 9.10
C GLY A 106 13.03 1.76 8.20
N SER A 107 12.60 0.84 7.33
CA SER A 107 11.38 1.00 6.54
C SER A 107 10.11 0.90 7.39
N THR A 108 10.12 0.05 8.41
CA THR A 108 8.96 -0.19 9.28
C THR A 108 8.83 0.86 10.38
N LEU A 109 9.94 1.30 11.00
CA LEU A 109 9.97 2.40 11.97
C LEU A 109 10.07 3.76 11.27
N GLY A 110 9.12 4.00 10.36
CA GLY A 110 9.08 5.21 9.55
C GLY A 110 8.54 6.45 10.24
N SER A 111 8.53 7.56 9.51
CA SER A 111 7.95 8.83 9.97
C SER A 111 6.48 8.75 10.41
N PRO A 112 5.61 7.83 9.92
CA PRO A 112 4.25 7.66 10.46
C PRO A 112 4.20 7.39 11.97
N LEU A 113 5.20 6.72 12.55
CA LEU A 113 5.29 6.51 14.00
C LEU A 113 5.21 7.83 14.78
N PHE A 114 5.93 8.86 14.33
CA PHE A 114 6.03 10.14 15.04
C PHE A 114 4.77 11.01 14.92
N LEU A 115 3.97 10.73 13.90
CA LEU A 115 2.77 11.50 13.58
C LEU A 115 1.52 10.80 14.10
N LEU A 116 1.35 9.52 13.80
CA LEU A 116 0.12 8.80 14.06
C LEU A 116 0.05 8.23 15.48
N LEU A 117 1.16 7.64 15.97
CA LEU A 117 1.09 6.87 17.21
C LEU A 117 0.80 7.72 18.44
N PRO A 118 1.42 8.90 18.67
CA PRO A 118 1.07 9.74 19.82
C PRO A 118 -0.37 10.24 19.78
N LEU A 119 -0.87 10.66 18.61
CA LEU A 119 -2.27 11.08 18.43
C LEU A 119 -3.23 9.94 18.77
N ASN A 120 -2.98 8.77 18.20
CA ASN A 120 -3.83 7.61 18.38
C ASN A 120 -3.85 7.13 19.84
N VAL A 121 -2.70 7.14 20.53
CA VAL A 121 -2.61 6.76 21.95
C VAL A 121 -3.41 7.73 22.83
N ILE A 122 -3.37 9.02 22.56
CA ILE A 122 -4.09 10.04 23.32
C ILE A 122 -5.60 9.96 23.06
N GLU A 123 -6.01 9.68 21.83
CA GLU A 123 -7.42 9.64 21.43
C GLU A 123 -8.12 8.35 21.86
N TYR A 124 -7.45 7.20 21.70
CA TYR A 124 -8.05 5.88 21.90
C TYR A 124 -7.49 5.13 23.11
N GLU A 125 -6.55 5.67 23.83
CA GLU A 125 -5.99 5.11 25.08
C GLU A 125 -5.63 3.61 24.98
N ILE A 126 -6.26 2.78 25.83
CA ILE A 126 -6.04 1.32 25.85
C ILE A 126 -6.41 0.64 24.52
N VAL A 127 -7.43 1.14 23.84
CA VAL A 127 -7.85 0.62 22.52
C VAL A 127 -6.71 0.75 21.51
N SER A 128 -5.95 1.85 21.56
CA SER A 128 -4.76 2.05 20.72
C SER A 128 -3.70 0.96 20.95
N ILE A 129 -3.40 0.65 22.20
CA ILE A 129 -2.39 -0.37 22.56
C ILE A 129 -2.84 -1.77 22.14
N LEU A 130 -4.13 -2.09 22.33
CA LEU A 130 -4.70 -3.35 21.88
C LEU A 130 -4.68 -3.48 20.36
N SER A 131 -5.08 -2.41 19.65
CA SER A 131 -5.07 -2.35 18.19
C SER A 131 -3.66 -2.49 17.64
N LEU A 132 -2.68 -1.82 18.24
CA LEU A 132 -1.27 -1.91 17.86
C LEU A 132 -0.74 -3.33 18.09
N THR A 133 -1.11 -3.97 19.19
CA THR A 133 -0.74 -5.37 19.48
C THR A 133 -1.34 -6.33 18.47
N LEU A 134 -2.62 -6.12 18.10
CA LEU A 134 -3.30 -6.95 17.11
C LEU A 134 -2.69 -6.74 15.71
N ALA A 135 -2.37 -5.49 15.33
CA ALA A 135 -1.64 -5.18 14.10
C ALA A 135 -0.27 -5.85 14.06
N ALA A 136 0.46 -5.87 15.19
CA ALA A 136 1.73 -6.58 15.32
C ALA A 136 1.57 -8.10 15.10
N ILE A 137 0.58 -8.72 15.74
CA ILE A 137 0.29 -10.16 15.58
C ILE A 137 -0.03 -10.49 14.12
N LEU A 138 -0.90 -9.70 13.48
CA LEU A 138 -1.25 -9.85 12.06
C LEU A 138 0.00 -9.71 11.17
N SER A 139 0.85 -8.73 11.46
CA SER A 139 2.09 -8.48 10.69
C SER A 139 3.12 -9.59 10.88
N ILE A 140 3.27 -10.16 12.08
CA ILE A 140 4.12 -11.32 12.35
C ILE A 140 3.62 -12.54 11.56
N ALA A 141 2.31 -12.79 11.58
CA ALA A 141 1.69 -13.88 10.83
C ALA A 141 1.89 -13.71 9.32
N MET A 142 1.76 -12.47 8.80
CA MET A 142 2.03 -12.13 7.41
C MET A 142 3.52 -12.31 7.07
N ALA A 143 4.45 -11.82 7.90
CA ALA A 143 5.88 -11.99 7.70
C ALA A 143 6.26 -13.47 7.65
N LYS A 144 5.68 -14.29 8.51
CA LYS A 144 5.85 -15.74 8.50
C LYS A 144 5.33 -16.38 7.21
N ASN A 145 4.11 -16.02 6.79
CA ASN A 145 3.51 -16.51 5.54
C ASN A 145 4.36 -16.14 4.32
N ASN A 146 4.86 -14.90 4.26
CA ASN A 146 5.74 -14.42 3.20
C ASN A 146 7.12 -15.11 3.23
N SER A 147 7.68 -15.35 4.42
CA SER A 147 8.92 -16.11 4.61
C SER A 147 8.82 -17.53 4.03
N ASP A 148 7.72 -18.22 4.34
CA ASP A 148 7.49 -19.58 3.85
C ASP A 148 7.30 -19.58 2.32
N SER A 149 6.57 -18.63 1.77
CA SER A 149 6.37 -18.47 0.32
C SER A 149 7.67 -18.13 -0.41
N TYR A 150 8.48 -17.24 0.15
CA TYR A 150 9.81 -16.91 -0.39
C TYR A 150 10.72 -18.13 -0.45
N ARG A 151 10.73 -18.93 0.63
CA ARG A 151 11.49 -20.19 0.68
C ARG A 151 11.05 -21.16 -0.40
N VAL A 152 9.73 -21.32 -0.62
CA VAL A 152 9.20 -22.17 -1.70
C VAL A 152 9.70 -21.74 -3.07
N LEU A 153 9.68 -20.43 -3.38
CA LEU A 153 10.17 -19.93 -4.66
C LEU A 153 11.66 -20.20 -4.84
N LYS A 154 12.47 -19.86 -3.84
CA LYS A 154 13.93 -20.02 -3.94
C LYS A 154 14.38 -21.46 -4.02
N THR A 155 13.75 -22.38 -3.30
CA THR A 155 14.05 -23.83 -3.40
C THR A 155 13.73 -24.38 -4.80
N ASN A 156 12.81 -23.75 -5.53
CA ASN A 156 12.46 -24.10 -6.92
C ASN A 156 13.23 -23.26 -7.96
N GLY A 157 14.28 -22.52 -7.59
CA GLY A 157 15.08 -21.72 -8.50
C GLY A 157 14.37 -20.51 -9.13
N LEU A 158 13.24 -20.07 -8.56
CA LEU A 158 12.42 -19.03 -9.14
C LEU A 158 12.81 -17.63 -8.59
N ALA A 159 12.71 -16.63 -9.44
CA ALA A 159 12.93 -15.25 -9.05
C ALA A 159 11.81 -14.78 -8.10
N ALA A 160 12.18 -14.12 -7.00
CA ALA A 160 11.27 -13.69 -5.94
C ALA A 160 11.40 -12.20 -5.65
N VAL A 161 11.15 -11.35 -6.64
CA VAL A 161 11.19 -9.89 -6.47
C VAL A 161 9.85 -9.39 -5.94
N GLY A 162 9.79 -9.14 -4.61
CA GLY A 162 8.61 -8.66 -3.90
C GLY A 162 7.51 -9.71 -3.71
N GLY A 163 6.60 -9.47 -2.78
CA GLY A 163 5.48 -10.36 -2.47
C GLY A 163 4.58 -10.72 -3.67
N PRO A 164 4.28 -9.81 -4.59
CA PRO A 164 3.50 -10.15 -5.80
C PRO A 164 4.12 -11.22 -6.69
N ALA A 165 5.43 -11.50 -6.58
CA ALA A 165 6.03 -12.63 -7.31
C ALA A 165 5.43 -13.98 -6.89
N PHE A 166 4.95 -14.11 -5.66
CA PHE A 166 4.26 -15.31 -5.19
C PHE A 166 2.93 -15.52 -5.94
N VAL A 167 2.19 -14.43 -6.16
CA VAL A 167 0.94 -14.43 -6.93
C VAL A 167 1.22 -14.79 -8.38
N ARG A 168 2.29 -14.23 -8.98
CA ARG A 168 2.72 -14.54 -10.33
C ARG A 168 2.98 -16.03 -10.53
N VAL A 169 3.72 -16.64 -9.62
CA VAL A 169 4.08 -18.06 -9.71
C VAL A 169 2.89 -18.97 -9.40
N ALA A 170 2.04 -18.57 -8.43
CA ALA A 170 0.87 -19.35 -8.07
C ALA A 170 -0.26 -19.30 -9.11
N LEU A 171 -0.46 -18.12 -9.70
CA LEU A 171 -1.63 -17.83 -10.51
C LEU A 171 -1.32 -17.49 -11.98
N GLY A 172 -0.05 -17.40 -12.35
CA GLY A 172 0.41 -17.05 -13.70
C GLY A 172 0.57 -15.54 -13.91
N THR A 173 1.40 -15.19 -14.92
CA THR A 173 1.71 -13.80 -15.28
C THR A 173 0.50 -13.03 -15.80
N ARG A 174 -0.50 -13.71 -16.35
CA ARG A 174 -1.72 -13.11 -16.90
C ARG A 174 -2.89 -13.13 -15.93
N SER A 175 -2.66 -13.36 -14.64
CA SER A 175 -3.70 -13.27 -13.64
C SER A 175 -3.98 -11.81 -13.25
N ALA A 176 -5.26 -11.41 -13.27
CA ALA A 176 -5.69 -10.11 -12.77
C ALA A 176 -5.24 -9.86 -11.31
N ARG A 177 -5.26 -10.92 -10.49
CA ARG A 177 -4.81 -10.83 -9.08
C ARG A 177 -3.33 -10.51 -8.98
N TYR A 178 -2.50 -11.11 -9.85
CA TYR A 178 -1.08 -10.76 -9.92
C TYR A 178 -0.89 -9.29 -10.29
N PHE A 179 -1.58 -8.85 -11.35
CA PHE A 179 -1.49 -7.47 -11.79
C PHE A 179 -1.94 -6.49 -10.70
N ILE A 180 -3.12 -6.72 -10.08
CA ILE A 180 -3.64 -5.87 -8.99
C ILE A 180 -2.67 -5.84 -7.81
N ALA A 181 -2.17 -7.00 -7.36
CA ALA A 181 -1.22 -7.05 -6.25
C ALA A 181 0.07 -6.26 -6.56
N ARG A 182 0.60 -6.39 -7.78
CA ARG A 182 1.81 -5.69 -8.21
C ARG A 182 1.59 -4.19 -8.34
N PHE A 183 0.47 -3.79 -8.94
CA PHE A 183 0.08 -2.40 -9.11
C PHE A 183 -0.19 -1.73 -7.75
N SER A 184 -0.94 -2.38 -6.87
CA SER A 184 -1.22 -1.87 -5.52
C SER A 184 0.07 -1.62 -4.74
N MET A 185 1.05 -2.53 -4.81
CA MET A 185 2.36 -2.32 -4.19
C MET A 185 3.14 -1.18 -4.84
N ALA A 186 3.05 -1.01 -6.16
CA ALA A 186 3.67 0.14 -6.84
C ALA A 186 3.09 1.46 -6.35
N VAL A 187 1.75 1.57 -6.28
CA VAL A 187 1.05 2.77 -5.79
C VAL A 187 1.37 3.02 -4.32
N ALA A 188 1.26 2.01 -3.47
CA ALA A 188 1.53 2.13 -2.03
C ALA A 188 2.95 2.64 -1.76
N ASN A 189 3.95 2.04 -2.41
CA ASN A 189 5.33 2.45 -2.22
C ASN A 189 5.64 3.83 -2.82
N THR A 190 4.97 4.20 -3.90
CA THR A 190 5.08 5.56 -4.47
C THR A 190 4.45 6.58 -3.53
N ALA A 191 3.28 6.29 -2.96
CA ALA A 191 2.62 7.16 -1.99
C ALA A 191 3.42 7.28 -0.68
N LEU A 192 4.00 6.19 -0.18
CA LEU A 192 4.90 6.23 0.97
C LEU A 192 6.16 7.06 0.70
N ALA A 193 6.75 6.95 -0.49
CA ALA A 193 7.88 7.78 -0.87
C ALA A 193 7.48 9.26 -1.00
N ALA A 194 6.30 9.56 -1.55
CA ALA A 194 5.75 10.92 -1.62
C ALA A 194 5.48 11.48 -0.21
N TYR A 195 4.95 10.67 0.70
CA TYR A 195 4.78 11.02 2.09
C TYR A 195 6.12 11.39 2.75
N CYS A 196 7.17 10.59 2.56
CA CYS A 196 8.51 10.91 3.09
C CYS A 196 9.04 12.25 2.55
N VAL A 197 8.82 12.56 1.27
CA VAL A 197 9.21 13.85 0.68
C VAL A 197 8.41 14.99 1.30
N LEU A 198 7.08 14.83 1.42
CA LEU A 198 6.21 15.84 2.00
C LEU A 198 6.59 16.16 3.45
N VAL A 199 6.72 15.13 4.31
CA VAL A 199 7.08 15.34 5.71
C VAL A 199 8.51 15.87 5.87
N PHE A 200 9.42 15.52 4.96
CA PHE A 200 10.75 16.11 4.90
C PHE A 200 10.66 17.62 4.64
N VAL A 201 9.89 18.03 3.65
CA VAL A 201 9.69 19.46 3.30
C VAL A 201 9.08 20.21 4.48
N VAL A 202 7.99 19.70 5.05
CA VAL A 202 7.30 20.31 6.20
C VAL A 202 8.26 20.46 7.40
N PHE A 203 9.03 19.42 7.68
CA PHE A 203 9.99 19.45 8.78
C PHE A 203 11.14 20.42 8.52
N VAL A 204 11.82 20.30 7.39
CA VAL A 204 13.07 21.04 7.12
C VAL A 204 12.81 22.51 6.86
N PHE A 205 11.71 22.87 6.19
CA PHE A 205 11.40 24.27 5.87
C PHE A 205 10.43 24.92 6.86
N GLY A 206 9.57 24.15 7.52
CA GLY A 206 8.60 24.65 8.48
C GLY A 206 9.10 24.60 9.94
N TYR A 207 9.50 23.42 10.40
CA TYR A 207 9.78 23.18 11.82
C TYR A 207 11.24 23.43 12.22
N LEU A 208 12.20 22.94 11.43
CA LEU A 208 13.63 23.01 11.77
C LEU A 208 14.17 24.44 11.99
N PRO A 209 13.78 25.46 11.20
CA PRO A 209 14.22 26.83 11.45
C PRO A 209 13.79 27.36 12.83
N THR A 210 12.57 27.05 13.26
CA THR A 210 12.05 27.45 14.57
C THR A 210 12.77 26.72 15.71
N LEU A 211 13.06 25.43 15.53
CA LEU A 211 13.85 24.65 16.47
C LEU A 211 15.27 25.22 16.60
N LEU A 212 15.95 25.50 15.49
CA LEU A 212 17.30 26.07 15.50
C LEU A 212 17.34 27.45 16.14
N ALA A 213 16.32 28.28 15.91
CA ALA A 213 16.20 29.59 16.55
C ALA A 213 16.06 29.48 18.08
N ALA A 214 15.33 28.47 18.59
CA ALA A 214 15.21 28.21 20.02
C ALA A 214 16.56 27.85 20.69
N TYR A 215 17.53 27.34 19.89
CA TYR A 215 18.91 27.07 20.36
C TYR A 215 19.91 28.16 20.00
N GLY A 216 19.46 29.37 19.64
CA GLY A 216 20.33 30.48 19.30
C GLY A 216 21.01 30.39 17.92
N LEU A 217 20.60 29.42 17.08
CA LEU A 217 21.10 29.23 15.72
C LEU A 217 20.13 29.80 14.66
N GLY A 218 19.36 30.84 15.03
CA GLY A 218 18.43 31.50 14.09
C GLY A 218 19.16 32.33 13.02
N GLY A 219 18.41 32.80 12.01
CA GLY A 219 18.95 33.61 10.92
C GLY A 219 19.87 32.85 9.95
N PRO A 220 21.01 33.46 9.51
CA PRO A 220 21.87 32.83 8.50
C PRO A 220 22.34 31.42 8.81
N PRO A 221 22.74 31.05 10.05
CA PRO A 221 23.12 29.67 10.38
C PRO A 221 22.02 28.66 10.11
N ALA A 222 20.76 28.97 10.43
CA ALA A 222 19.63 28.10 10.15
C ALA A 222 19.45 27.83 8.66
N TYR A 223 19.59 28.86 7.80
CA TYR A 223 19.49 28.69 6.36
C TYR A 223 20.58 27.78 5.79
N TYR A 224 21.82 27.88 6.29
CA TYR A 224 22.92 27.01 5.86
C TYR A 224 22.65 25.54 6.27
N ILE A 225 22.13 25.31 7.47
CA ILE A 225 21.80 23.97 7.96
C ILE A 225 20.66 23.38 7.12
N VAL A 226 19.59 24.14 6.86
CA VAL A 226 18.46 23.74 6.01
C VAL A 226 18.94 23.40 4.60
N ALA A 227 19.76 24.26 3.98
CA ALA A 227 20.31 24.04 2.66
C ALA A 227 21.19 22.78 2.61
N MET A 228 22.05 22.58 3.60
CA MET A 228 22.90 21.39 3.71
C MET A 228 22.07 20.10 3.78
N ILE A 229 21.04 20.06 4.64
CA ILE A 229 20.17 18.89 4.80
C ILE A 229 19.41 18.63 3.51
N THR A 230 18.92 19.67 2.83
CA THR A 230 18.24 19.55 1.54
C THR A 230 19.14 18.96 0.47
N VAL A 231 20.39 19.44 0.36
CA VAL A 231 21.40 18.90 -0.56
C VAL A 231 21.74 17.45 -0.24
N LEU A 232 21.87 17.10 1.05
CA LEU A 232 22.11 15.72 1.48
C LEU A 232 20.93 14.80 1.09
N PHE A 233 19.69 15.25 1.26
CA PHE A 233 18.51 14.47 0.86
C PHE A 233 18.45 14.31 -0.67
N ALA A 234 18.71 15.37 -1.43
CA ALA A 234 18.76 15.30 -2.89
C ALA A 234 19.89 14.37 -3.37
N ALA A 235 21.07 14.44 -2.78
CA ALA A 235 22.18 13.54 -3.09
C ALA A 235 21.84 12.08 -2.77
N TRP A 236 21.18 11.86 -1.62
CA TRP A 236 20.66 10.54 -1.21
C TRP A 236 19.70 9.97 -2.24
N PHE A 237 18.75 10.79 -2.70
CA PHE A 237 17.81 10.45 -3.75
C PHE A 237 18.53 10.07 -5.06
N VAL A 238 19.45 10.91 -5.54
CA VAL A 238 20.19 10.67 -6.79
C VAL A 238 21.01 9.37 -6.70
N MET A 239 21.71 9.14 -5.58
CA MET A 239 22.48 7.90 -5.39
C MET A 239 21.59 6.65 -5.42
N ASN A 240 20.37 6.74 -4.83
CA ASN A 240 19.42 5.63 -4.85
C ASN A 240 18.86 5.37 -6.25
N SER A 241 18.64 6.43 -7.04
CA SER A 241 18.12 6.33 -8.42
C SER A 241 19.11 5.74 -9.41
N LEU A 242 20.41 5.97 -9.21
CA LEU A 242 21.46 5.48 -10.11
C LEU A 242 21.68 3.97 -10.04
N LEU A 243 21.30 3.31 -8.94
CA LEU A 243 21.42 1.85 -8.73
C LEU A 243 22.82 1.26 -8.99
N GLU A 244 23.88 2.08 -8.96
CA GLU A 244 25.26 1.60 -9.12
C GLU A 244 25.73 0.83 -7.90
N ARG A 245 26.51 -0.24 -8.08
CA ARG A 245 27.03 -1.10 -7.02
C ARG A 245 27.72 -0.34 -5.88
N ARG A 246 28.45 0.71 -6.18
CA ARG A 246 29.13 1.56 -5.17
C ARG A 246 28.14 2.31 -4.29
N TYR A 247 27.09 2.88 -4.90
CA TYR A 247 26.04 3.62 -4.17
C TYR A 247 25.15 2.68 -3.38
N ILE A 248 24.76 1.54 -3.94
CA ILE A 248 23.99 0.50 -3.24
C ILE A 248 24.73 0.06 -1.95
N ARG A 249 26.06 -0.13 -2.02
CA ARG A 249 26.87 -0.47 -0.83
C ARG A 249 26.90 0.65 0.20
N LEU A 250 27.05 1.91 -0.24
CA LEU A 250 27.06 3.09 0.64
C LEU A 250 25.70 3.25 1.33
N ILE A 251 24.62 3.17 0.55
CA ILE A 251 23.23 3.23 1.05
C ILE A 251 23.00 2.14 2.11
N GLY A 252 23.39 0.90 1.84
CA GLY A 252 23.23 -0.18 2.80
C GLY A 252 23.99 0.03 4.12
N ARG A 253 25.20 0.62 4.08
CA ARG A 253 25.95 0.99 5.28
C ARG A 253 25.29 2.14 6.05
N ALA A 254 24.85 3.18 5.34
CA ALA A 254 24.18 4.30 5.94
C ALA A 254 22.83 3.87 6.57
N GLN A 255 22.06 3.02 5.89
CA GLN A 255 20.84 2.42 6.44
C GLN A 255 21.11 1.68 7.75
N LEU A 256 22.18 0.89 7.83
CA LEU A 256 22.55 0.19 9.06
C LEU A 256 22.81 1.18 10.21
N VAL A 257 23.58 2.24 9.96
CA VAL A 257 23.91 3.26 10.97
C VAL A 257 22.66 4.04 11.37
N PHE A 258 21.91 4.54 10.39
CA PHE A 258 20.72 5.37 10.63
C PHE A 258 19.63 4.61 11.39
N THR A 259 19.36 3.37 10.98
CA THR A 259 18.38 2.53 11.67
C THR A 259 18.82 2.16 13.09
N SER A 260 20.10 1.84 13.29
CA SER A 260 20.61 1.54 14.64
C SER A 260 20.46 2.75 15.56
N LEU A 261 20.83 3.94 15.07
CA LEU A 261 20.69 5.19 15.84
C LEU A 261 19.21 5.52 16.11
N LEU A 262 18.34 5.36 15.11
CA LEU A 262 16.90 5.55 15.25
C LEU A 262 16.31 4.66 16.36
N VAL A 263 16.62 3.37 16.35
CA VAL A 263 16.13 2.42 17.38
C VAL A 263 16.64 2.81 18.76
N VAL A 264 17.92 3.15 18.89
CA VAL A 264 18.50 3.58 20.17
C VAL A 264 17.80 4.84 20.69
N ILE A 265 17.61 5.87 19.84
CA ILE A 265 16.93 7.09 20.25
C ILE A 265 15.50 6.77 20.71
N LEU A 266 14.73 5.99 19.94
CA LEU A 266 13.36 5.64 20.29
C LEU A 266 13.27 4.89 21.62
N VAL A 267 14.15 3.90 21.85
CA VAL A 267 14.16 3.14 23.09
C VAL A 267 14.52 4.04 24.29
N VAL A 268 15.53 4.89 24.16
CA VAL A 268 15.94 5.84 25.22
C VAL A 268 14.82 6.83 25.50
N GLN A 269 14.21 7.41 24.46
CA GLN A 269 13.10 8.35 24.63
C GLN A 269 11.87 7.69 25.28
N SER A 270 11.53 6.46 24.87
CA SER A 270 10.44 5.71 25.51
C SER A 270 10.72 5.48 26.99
N TRP A 271 11.95 5.12 27.32
CA TRP A 271 12.34 4.95 28.74
C TRP A 271 12.23 6.24 29.54
N LEU A 272 12.70 7.37 28.98
CA LEU A 272 12.65 8.67 29.64
C LEU A 272 11.21 9.16 29.82
N LEU A 273 10.37 9.04 28.79
CA LEU A 273 8.94 9.38 28.84
C LEU A 273 8.21 8.55 29.89
N GLY A 274 8.39 7.24 29.88
CA GLY A 274 7.78 6.36 30.86
C GLY A 274 8.25 6.65 32.28
N SER A 275 9.53 6.99 32.47
CA SER A 275 10.10 7.36 33.76
C SER A 275 9.54 8.70 34.28
N ALA A 276 9.34 9.68 33.40
CA ALA A 276 8.70 10.95 33.74
C ALA A 276 7.24 10.76 34.18
N GLY A 277 6.50 9.83 33.55
CA GLY A 277 5.15 9.44 33.96
C GLY A 277 5.10 8.43 35.12
N GLY A 278 6.26 8.02 35.66
CA GLY A 278 6.37 7.11 36.81
C GLY A 278 5.94 5.65 36.53
N TRP A 279 5.84 5.25 35.27
CA TRP A 279 5.39 3.91 34.82
C TRP A 279 4.08 3.46 35.50
N ASN A 280 3.14 4.40 35.65
CA ASN A 280 1.86 4.14 36.30
C ASN A 280 0.83 3.59 35.30
N PHE A 281 0.56 2.30 35.38
CA PHE A 281 -0.39 1.60 34.52
C PHE A 281 -1.79 1.42 35.12
N ARG A 282 -2.11 2.09 36.24
CA ARG A 282 -3.39 1.90 36.95
C ARG A 282 -4.62 2.22 36.08
N GLY A 283 -4.51 3.16 35.16
CA GLY A 283 -5.57 3.49 34.21
C GLY A 283 -5.66 2.54 33.00
N LEU A 284 -4.62 1.75 32.72
CA LEU A 284 -4.54 0.94 31.51
C LEU A 284 -5.63 -0.16 31.42
N LEU A 285 -6.13 -0.62 32.57
CA LEU A 285 -7.20 -1.62 32.67
C LEU A 285 -8.59 -0.99 32.86
N ALA A 286 -8.69 0.32 32.91
CA ALA A 286 -9.95 1.03 32.96
C ALA A 286 -10.54 1.08 31.55
N PHE A 287 -11.39 0.12 31.23
CA PHE A 287 -12.08 0.13 29.94
C PHE A 287 -13.08 1.30 29.90
N PRO A 288 -13.18 2.01 28.75
CA PRO A 288 -14.21 3.03 28.57
C PRO A 288 -15.61 2.45 28.85
N ALA A 289 -16.52 3.27 29.38
CA ALA A 289 -17.89 2.87 29.74
C ALA A 289 -18.79 2.49 28.55
N ALA A 290 -18.23 2.40 27.35
CA ALA A 290 -18.91 1.94 26.13
C ALA A 290 -19.23 0.45 26.17
N SER A 291 -20.18 0.00 25.35
CA SER A 291 -20.52 -1.42 25.24
C SER A 291 -19.32 -2.25 24.80
N PRO A 292 -19.19 -3.53 25.23
CA PRO A 292 -18.10 -4.39 24.76
C PRO A 292 -18.01 -4.53 23.24
N LEU A 293 -19.14 -4.43 22.53
CA LEU A 293 -19.19 -4.48 21.06
C LEU A 293 -18.59 -3.23 20.42
N ASP A 294 -18.81 -2.06 21.00
CA ASP A 294 -18.30 -0.79 20.46
C ASP A 294 -16.78 -0.75 20.53
N TRP A 295 -16.21 -1.20 21.63
CA TRP A 295 -14.76 -1.17 21.72
C TRP A 295 -14.06 -2.33 20.99
N ILE A 296 -14.69 -3.48 20.80
CA ILE A 296 -14.21 -4.51 19.87
C ILE A 296 -14.21 -3.96 18.45
N GLY A 297 -15.30 -3.32 18.03
CA GLY A 297 -15.40 -2.65 16.73
C GLY A 297 -14.32 -1.59 16.56
N ALA A 298 -14.15 -0.70 17.52
CA ALA A 298 -13.12 0.33 17.52
C ALA A 298 -11.70 -0.27 17.44
N THR A 299 -11.44 -1.37 18.19
CA THR A 299 -10.15 -2.06 18.15
C THR A 299 -9.86 -2.64 16.75
N ILE A 300 -10.83 -3.30 16.12
CA ILE A 300 -10.66 -3.89 14.78
C ILE A 300 -10.39 -2.79 13.75
N VAL A 301 -11.17 -1.72 13.78
CA VAL A 301 -11.06 -0.59 12.87
C VAL A 301 -9.71 0.12 13.04
N ASN A 302 -9.33 0.41 14.27
CA ASN A 302 -8.08 1.07 14.58
C ASN A 302 -6.86 0.17 14.30
N THR A 303 -7.02 -1.16 14.34
CA THR A 303 -5.98 -2.12 13.91
C THR A 303 -5.64 -1.93 12.43
N GLY A 304 -6.63 -1.71 11.57
CA GLY A 304 -6.42 -1.40 10.15
C GLY A 304 -5.61 -0.13 9.98
N TYR A 305 -5.95 0.93 10.71
CA TYR A 305 -5.24 2.21 10.66
C TYR A 305 -3.80 2.14 11.19
N LEU A 306 -3.56 1.42 12.28
CA LEU A 306 -2.23 1.25 12.86
C LEU A 306 -1.36 0.20 12.14
N TYR A 307 -1.94 -0.54 11.17
CA TYR A 307 -1.21 -1.54 10.40
C TYR A 307 -0.05 -0.91 9.62
N LEU A 308 -0.19 0.35 9.19
CA LEU A 308 0.86 1.11 8.50
C LEU A 308 2.17 1.15 9.29
N LEU A 309 2.11 1.16 10.63
CA LEU A 309 3.30 1.19 11.49
C LEU A 309 4.14 -0.10 11.41
N PHE A 310 3.62 -1.13 10.74
CA PHE A 310 4.32 -2.39 10.47
C PHE A 310 4.63 -2.59 8.98
N PHE A 311 4.20 -1.66 8.10
CA PHE A 311 4.54 -1.70 6.69
C PHE A 311 6.05 -1.46 6.53
N GLY A 312 6.70 -2.26 5.69
CA GLY A 312 8.14 -2.14 5.43
C GLY A 312 8.89 -3.48 5.45
N PHE A 313 8.46 -4.46 6.24
CA PHE A 313 9.12 -5.78 6.27
C PHE A 313 9.07 -6.50 4.92
N GLN A 314 8.05 -6.30 4.11
CA GLN A 314 7.91 -6.86 2.77
C GLN A 314 8.87 -6.22 1.75
N GLU A 315 9.39 -5.03 2.03
CA GLU A 315 10.40 -4.38 1.19
C GLU A 315 11.71 -5.17 1.16
N ILE A 316 11.96 -5.96 2.20
CA ILE A 316 13.06 -6.93 2.23
C ILE A 316 13.02 -7.83 0.99
N GLN A 317 11.84 -8.27 0.54
CA GLN A 317 11.70 -9.14 -0.63
C GLN A 317 12.06 -8.41 -1.94
N ALA A 318 11.88 -7.09 -1.99
CA ALA A 318 12.28 -6.29 -3.13
C ALA A 318 13.82 -6.21 -3.28
N LEU A 319 14.58 -6.52 -2.23
CA LEU A 319 16.05 -6.51 -2.19
C LEU A 319 16.68 -7.85 -2.62
N ASP A 320 15.90 -8.77 -3.19
CA ASP A 320 16.41 -10.10 -3.56
C ASP A 320 17.65 -10.04 -4.46
N ARG A 321 17.71 -9.09 -5.38
CA ARG A 321 18.84 -8.92 -6.32
C ARG A 321 20.12 -8.36 -5.68
N GLU A 322 20.01 -7.57 -4.61
CA GLU A 322 21.14 -6.99 -3.88
C GLU A 322 21.63 -7.88 -2.74
N ALA A 323 20.91 -8.92 -2.42
CA ALA A 323 21.20 -9.80 -1.31
C ALA A 323 22.23 -10.88 -1.69
N ARG A 324 23.19 -11.11 -0.81
CA ARG A 324 24.18 -12.19 -0.95
C ARG A 324 23.52 -13.54 -0.80
N ASP A 325 23.99 -14.56 -1.54
CA ASP A 325 23.47 -15.92 -1.45
C ASP A 325 23.68 -16.55 -0.08
N ARG A 326 24.72 -16.16 0.63
CA ARG A 326 25.01 -16.59 2.00
C ARG A 326 25.43 -15.40 2.86
N SER A 327 24.98 -15.39 4.12
CA SER A 327 25.35 -14.36 5.07
C SER A 327 25.43 -14.94 6.50
N PRO A 328 26.36 -14.44 7.33
CA PRO A 328 26.36 -14.75 8.76
C PRO A 328 25.17 -14.03 9.43
N ILE A 329 24.47 -14.72 10.32
CA ILE A 329 23.55 -14.13 11.28
C ILE A 329 24.35 -13.92 12.57
N PRO A 330 24.48 -12.67 13.10
CA PRO A 330 25.41 -12.35 14.18
C PRO A 330 25.32 -13.28 15.39
N VAL A 331 24.12 -13.52 15.90
CA VAL A 331 23.90 -14.39 17.07
C VAL A 331 24.37 -15.84 16.80
N ILE A 332 24.06 -16.38 15.62
CA ILE A 332 24.42 -17.75 15.25
C ILE A 332 25.90 -17.84 14.96
N SER A 333 26.47 -16.84 14.27
CA SER A 333 27.91 -16.83 13.94
C SER A 333 28.80 -16.59 15.15
N TRP A 334 28.28 -15.95 16.21
CA TRP A 334 28.97 -15.84 17.50
C TRP A 334 29.06 -17.18 18.23
N ILE A 335 27.97 -17.97 18.20
CA ILE A 335 27.93 -19.30 18.82
C ILE A 335 28.72 -20.32 17.97
N ARG A 336 28.56 -20.25 16.64
CA ARG A 336 29.24 -21.13 15.67
C ARG A 336 30.10 -20.32 14.74
N ARG A 337 31.39 -20.13 15.08
CA ARG A 337 32.34 -19.33 14.30
C ARG A 337 32.34 -19.76 12.83
N GLY A 338 32.16 -18.78 11.91
CA GLY A 338 32.19 -19.01 10.47
C GLY A 338 30.88 -19.60 9.86
N TYR A 339 29.85 -19.85 10.66
CA TYR A 339 28.60 -20.37 10.14
C TYR A 339 27.83 -19.29 9.34
N THR A 340 27.53 -19.61 8.08
CA THR A 340 26.74 -18.78 7.20
C THR A 340 25.41 -19.44 6.85
N VAL A 341 24.36 -18.67 6.76
CA VAL A 341 23.00 -19.11 6.42
C VAL A 341 22.70 -18.76 4.99
N SER A 342 22.01 -19.65 4.27
CA SER A 342 21.59 -19.40 2.90
C SER A 342 20.50 -18.34 2.81
N LYS A 343 20.40 -17.69 1.66
CA LYS A 343 19.49 -16.56 1.37
C LYS A 343 18.03 -16.90 1.69
N GLU A 344 17.57 -18.08 1.31
CA GLU A 344 16.19 -18.54 1.53
C GLU A 344 15.80 -18.56 3.01
N ARG A 345 16.77 -18.80 3.89
CA ARG A 345 16.54 -18.88 5.33
C ARG A 345 16.71 -17.52 6.00
N TYR A 346 17.81 -16.80 5.69
CA TYR A 346 18.06 -15.55 6.42
C TYR A 346 17.08 -14.43 6.03
N PHE A 347 16.51 -14.43 4.81
CA PHE A 347 15.44 -13.52 4.44
C PHE A 347 14.19 -13.70 5.31
N GLY A 348 13.76 -14.95 5.49
CA GLY A 348 12.64 -15.25 6.36
C GLY A 348 12.86 -14.80 7.80
N VAL A 349 14.07 -15.06 8.33
CA VAL A 349 14.45 -14.60 9.67
C VAL A 349 14.46 -13.07 9.74
N ALA A 350 14.99 -12.38 8.71
CA ALA A 350 15.02 -10.92 8.67
C ALA A 350 13.61 -10.33 8.65
N MET A 351 12.67 -10.84 7.84
CA MET A 351 11.29 -10.37 7.81
C MET A 351 10.59 -10.48 9.17
N VAL A 352 10.67 -11.65 9.80
CA VAL A 352 10.03 -11.87 11.11
C VAL A 352 10.71 -11.03 12.20
N ALA A 353 12.05 -10.98 12.22
CA ALA A 353 12.79 -10.18 13.18
C ALA A 353 12.50 -8.68 13.04
N THR A 354 12.36 -8.18 11.81
CA THR A 354 11.95 -6.79 11.54
C THR A 354 10.65 -6.46 12.25
N VAL A 355 9.61 -7.27 12.04
CA VAL A 355 8.29 -7.03 12.64
C VAL A 355 8.34 -7.14 14.17
N LEU A 356 9.07 -8.13 14.70
CA LEU A 356 9.21 -8.29 16.17
C LEU A 356 9.91 -7.09 16.82
N ILE A 357 10.98 -6.58 16.20
CA ILE A 357 11.70 -5.41 16.72
C ILE A 357 10.84 -4.16 16.60
N ALA A 358 10.18 -3.96 15.45
CA ALA A 358 9.27 -2.83 15.26
C ALA A 358 8.09 -2.88 16.25
N ALA A 359 7.50 -4.07 16.48
CA ALA A 359 6.44 -4.25 17.46
C ALA A 359 6.90 -3.88 18.88
N ALA A 360 8.07 -4.37 19.27
CA ALA A 360 8.63 -4.06 20.58
C ALA A 360 8.85 -2.55 20.78
N VAL A 361 9.44 -1.87 19.78
CA VAL A 361 9.69 -0.43 19.82
C VAL A 361 8.39 0.36 19.81
N ASN A 362 7.45 0.04 18.90
CA ASN A 362 6.17 0.76 18.78
C ASN A 362 5.32 0.62 20.04
N ILE A 363 5.18 -0.61 20.58
CA ILE A 363 4.42 -0.85 21.80
C ILE A 363 5.09 -0.17 23.00
N PHE A 364 6.41 -0.24 23.11
CA PHE A 364 7.15 0.41 24.18
C PHE A 364 7.00 1.94 24.15
N TYR A 365 7.07 2.53 22.95
CA TYR A 365 6.83 3.96 22.77
C TYR A 365 5.37 4.35 23.05
N ALA A 366 4.39 3.56 22.59
CA ALA A 366 2.97 3.79 22.86
C ALA A 366 2.67 3.77 24.38
N LEU A 367 3.19 2.76 25.10
CA LEU A 367 3.06 2.67 26.56
C LEU A 367 3.70 3.87 27.27
N ALA A 368 4.87 4.31 26.81
CA ALA A 368 5.56 5.46 27.37
C ALA A 368 4.79 6.77 27.16
N VAL A 369 4.21 6.99 25.98
CA VAL A 369 3.34 8.14 25.68
C VAL A 369 2.06 8.10 26.54
N TYR A 370 1.43 6.93 26.65
CA TYR A 370 0.25 6.74 27.50
C TYR A 370 0.51 7.13 28.96
N VAL A 371 1.60 6.62 29.53
CA VAL A 371 1.98 6.88 30.92
C VAL A 371 2.42 8.33 31.14
N ALA A 372 3.11 8.93 30.17
CA ALA A 372 3.54 10.32 30.22
C ALA A 372 2.36 11.31 30.20
N ASN A 373 1.21 10.90 29.66
CA ASN A 373 -0.06 11.63 29.62
C ASN A 373 0.09 13.11 29.21
N PRO A 374 0.65 13.42 28.03
CA PRO A 374 0.79 14.79 27.55
C PRO A 374 -0.59 15.41 27.27
N SER A 375 -0.65 16.76 27.21
CA SER A 375 -1.89 17.48 26.92
C SER A 375 -2.51 17.07 25.58
N PRO A 376 -3.75 16.53 25.54
CA PRO A 376 -4.41 16.11 24.31
C PRO A 376 -4.52 17.23 23.28
N ALA A 377 -4.91 18.43 23.71
CA ALA A 377 -5.05 19.60 22.83
C ALA A 377 -3.70 20.01 22.21
N GLY A 378 -2.61 19.92 22.97
CA GLY A 378 -1.28 20.24 22.45
C GLY A 378 -0.76 19.20 21.46
N VAL A 379 -1.03 17.91 21.70
CA VAL A 379 -0.68 16.83 20.78
C VAL A 379 -1.45 16.98 19.47
N ALA A 380 -2.76 17.24 19.54
CA ALA A 380 -3.61 17.41 18.35
C ALA A 380 -3.27 18.67 17.54
N ALA A 381 -2.85 19.77 18.20
CA ALA A 381 -2.46 21.01 17.52
C ALA A 381 -1.05 20.95 16.91
N SER A 382 -0.25 19.92 17.23
CA SER A 382 1.13 19.82 16.77
C SER A 382 1.23 19.24 15.37
N GLN A 383 2.03 19.86 14.50
CA GLN A 383 2.36 19.30 13.19
C GLN A 383 3.12 17.97 13.28
N ILE A 384 3.90 17.78 14.34
CA ILE A 384 4.63 16.53 14.60
C ILE A 384 4.43 16.17 16.08
N PRO A 385 3.38 15.42 16.40
CA PRO A 385 2.97 15.08 17.76
C PRO A 385 4.07 14.54 18.66
N ALA A 386 4.95 13.69 18.15
CA ALA A 386 6.06 13.13 18.94
C ALA A 386 7.05 14.20 19.44
N LEU A 387 7.30 15.25 18.65
CA LEU A 387 8.17 16.35 19.08
C LEU A 387 7.52 17.15 20.21
N TYR A 388 6.21 17.42 20.09
CA TYR A 388 5.47 18.08 21.16
C TYR A 388 5.50 17.28 22.45
N VAL A 389 5.28 15.96 22.37
CA VAL A 389 5.34 15.06 23.55
C VAL A 389 6.73 15.14 24.20
N ALA A 390 7.80 15.01 23.41
CA ALA A 390 9.16 15.08 23.93
C ALA A 390 9.44 16.44 24.60
N ARG A 391 9.05 17.55 23.96
CA ARG A 391 9.25 18.91 24.48
C ARG A 391 8.47 19.16 25.75
N SER A 392 7.19 18.82 25.78
CA SER A 392 6.28 19.14 26.89
C SER A 392 6.58 18.32 28.15
N VAL A 393 7.06 17.08 27.99
CA VAL A 393 7.32 16.16 29.11
C VAL A 393 8.79 16.17 29.54
N LEU A 394 9.73 16.18 28.58
CA LEU A 394 11.15 16.01 28.84
C LEU A 394 12.00 17.28 28.59
N GLY A 395 11.46 18.25 27.86
CA GLY A 395 12.14 19.50 27.54
C GLY A 395 12.85 19.55 26.19
N GLY A 396 13.44 20.72 25.87
CA GLY A 396 14.01 21.01 24.55
C GLY A 396 15.09 20.04 24.04
N PRO A 397 16.09 19.63 24.84
CA PRO A 397 17.12 18.71 24.37
C PRO A 397 16.54 17.38 23.84
N GLN A 398 15.48 16.90 24.44
CA GLN A 398 14.81 15.66 24.03
C GLN A 398 13.97 15.86 22.75
N GLU A 399 13.39 17.04 22.58
CA GLU A 399 12.76 17.45 21.32
C GLU A 399 13.76 17.37 20.16
N ALA A 400 14.99 17.88 20.34
CA ALA A 400 16.03 17.82 19.30
C ALA A 400 16.45 16.37 18.96
N LEU A 401 16.49 15.47 19.95
CA LEU A 401 16.77 14.07 19.71
C LEU A 401 15.64 13.38 18.93
N ILE A 402 14.37 13.65 19.25
CA ILE A 402 13.24 13.15 18.48
C ILE A 402 13.19 13.76 17.08
N ALA A 403 13.57 15.03 16.91
CA ALA A 403 13.72 15.65 15.60
C ALA A 403 14.77 14.94 14.74
N LEU A 404 15.91 14.57 15.32
CA LEU A 404 16.92 13.75 14.67
C LEU A 404 16.37 12.36 14.32
N ALA A 405 15.68 11.70 15.24
CA ALA A 405 15.05 10.40 14.98
C ALA A 405 14.02 10.47 13.85
N PHE A 406 13.20 11.50 13.81
CA PHE A 406 12.24 11.74 12.73
C PHE A 406 12.91 11.89 11.37
N MET A 407 14.00 12.66 11.29
CA MET A 407 14.79 12.76 10.06
C MET A 407 15.37 11.40 9.65
N LEU A 408 15.98 10.67 10.58
CA LEU A 408 16.53 9.34 10.31
C LEU A 408 15.45 8.39 9.81
N ALA A 409 14.27 8.39 10.43
CA ALA A 409 13.12 7.60 10.00
C ALA A 409 12.69 7.95 8.57
N THR A 410 12.64 9.23 8.23
CA THR A 410 12.28 9.68 6.88
C THR A 410 13.30 9.19 5.84
N PHE A 411 14.60 9.30 6.12
CA PHE A 411 15.66 8.82 5.22
C PHE A 411 15.63 7.30 5.06
N THR A 412 15.44 6.56 6.16
CA THR A 412 15.46 5.09 6.13
C THR A 412 14.22 4.49 5.49
N THR A 413 13.08 5.17 5.52
CA THR A 413 11.83 4.73 4.87
C THR A 413 11.81 5.11 3.38
N PHE A 414 12.29 6.30 3.02
CA PHE A 414 12.25 6.78 1.63
C PHE A 414 12.96 5.83 0.65
N VAL A 415 14.19 5.39 1.00
CA VAL A 415 15.02 4.56 0.12
C VAL A 415 14.35 3.25 -0.29
N PRO A 416 13.93 2.38 0.65
CA PRO A 416 13.28 1.13 0.28
C PRO A 416 11.94 1.34 -0.42
N ALA A 417 11.15 2.33 -0.02
CA ALA A 417 9.88 2.65 -0.67
C ALA A 417 10.08 3.04 -2.14
N PHE A 418 11.00 3.98 -2.43
CA PHE A 418 11.33 4.39 -3.79
C PHE A 418 11.86 3.23 -4.65
N LEU A 419 12.77 2.42 -4.08
CA LEU A 419 13.35 1.27 -4.76
C LEU A 419 12.28 0.22 -5.08
N ALA A 420 11.41 -0.10 -4.12
CA ALA A 420 10.33 -1.06 -4.30
C ALA A 420 9.31 -0.58 -5.34
N ALA A 421 8.88 0.70 -5.29
CA ALA A 421 8.00 1.29 -6.29
C ALA A 421 8.58 1.14 -7.70
N THR A 422 9.85 1.52 -7.87
CA THR A 422 10.56 1.41 -9.14
C THR A 422 10.60 -0.03 -9.65
N ARG A 423 10.84 -1.00 -8.77
CA ARG A 423 10.89 -2.42 -9.14
C ARG A 423 9.55 -3.01 -9.48
N HIS A 424 8.50 -2.61 -8.79
CA HIS A 424 7.14 -3.05 -9.12
C HIS A 424 6.72 -2.56 -10.50
N ILE A 425 7.00 -1.29 -10.85
CA ILE A 425 6.73 -0.73 -12.18
C ILE A 425 7.60 -1.42 -13.25
N ARG A 426 8.89 -1.64 -12.96
CA ARG A 426 9.78 -2.37 -13.87
C ARG A 426 9.28 -3.78 -14.15
N SER A 427 8.85 -4.51 -13.13
CA SER A 427 8.30 -5.86 -13.28
C SER A 427 7.02 -5.89 -14.12
N LEU A 428 6.13 -4.88 -13.97
CA LEU A 428 4.94 -4.76 -14.83
C LEU A 428 5.33 -4.56 -16.31
N GLY A 429 6.41 -3.84 -16.58
CA GLY A 429 6.93 -3.69 -17.94
C GLY A 429 7.62 -4.95 -18.45
N GLU A 430 8.39 -5.65 -17.61
CA GLU A 430 9.02 -6.95 -17.96
C GLU A 430 7.97 -8.00 -18.31
N ASP A 431 6.82 -8.00 -17.63
CA ASP A 431 5.69 -8.90 -17.87
C ASP A 431 4.78 -8.44 -19.02
N GLY A 432 5.07 -7.30 -19.67
CA GLY A 432 4.35 -6.79 -20.83
C GLY A 432 3.05 -6.08 -20.53
N PHE A 433 2.84 -5.58 -19.28
CA PHE A 433 1.71 -4.73 -18.91
C PHE A 433 1.98 -3.23 -19.15
N LEU A 434 3.25 -2.83 -19.21
CA LEU A 434 3.65 -1.46 -19.50
C LEU A 434 4.64 -1.44 -20.66
N PRO A 435 4.72 -0.30 -21.40
CA PRO A 435 5.73 -0.13 -22.44
C PRO A 435 7.15 -0.32 -21.88
N HIS A 436 8.01 -0.96 -22.64
CA HIS A 436 9.40 -1.24 -22.24
C HIS A 436 10.21 0.04 -21.94
N THR A 437 9.87 1.16 -22.59
CA THR A 437 10.42 2.48 -22.30
C THR A 437 10.09 2.95 -20.90
N VAL A 438 8.85 2.73 -20.42
CA VAL A 438 8.41 3.02 -19.05
C VAL A 438 9.15 2.13 -18.06
N ALA A 439 9.32 0.84 -18.39
CA ALA A 439 10.06 -0.08 -17.53
C ALA A 439 11.54 0.31 -17.35
N ARG A 440 12.19 0.78 -18.43
CA ARG A 440 13.57 1.30 -18.35
C ARG A 440 13.67 2.60 -17.56
N GLY A 441 12.71 3.50 -17.75
CA GLY A 441 12.62 4.78 -17.06
C GLY A 441 11.77 4.75 -15.78
N ALA A 442 11.56 3.60 -15.16
CA ALA A 442 10.63 3.43 -14.02
C ALA A 442 10.90 4.43 -12.89
N TRP A 443 12.15 4.72 -12.59
CA TRP A 443 12.52 5.70 -11.57
C TRP A 443 12.05 7.13 -11.89
N ILE A 444 12.08 7.54 -13.17
CA ILE A 444 11.58 8.86 -13.61
C ILE A 444 10.05 8.92 -13.41
N PHE A 445 9.37 7.81 -13.76
CA PHE A 445 7.94 7.71 -13.61
C PHE A 445 7.51 7.77 -12.14
N VAL A 446 8.22 7.06 -11.27
CA VAL A 446 8.01 7.11 -9.82
C VAL A 446 8.28 8.51 -9.27
N LEU A 447 9.35 9.17 -9.72
CA LEU A 447 9.67 10.54 -9.31
C LEU A 447 8.56 11.53 -9.70
N ALA A 448 8.08 11.47 -10.94
CA ALA A 448 6.98 12.32 -11.39
C ALA A 448 5.71 12.07 -10.57
N ALA A 449 5.40 10.80 -10.28
CA ALA A 449 4.26 10.42 -9.45
C ALA A 449 4.42 10.89 -8.00
N ILE A 450 5.62 10.85 -7.42
CA ILE A 450 5.92 11.38 -6.08
C ILE A 450 5.62 12.88 -6.00
N VAL A 451 6.12 13.66 -6.98
CA VAL A 451 5.89 15.11 -7.02
C VAL A 451 4.40 15.43 -7.11
N PHE A 452 3.67 14.69 -7.95
CA PHE A 452 2.23 14.87 -8.10
C PHE A 452 1.47 14.47 -6.81
N LEU A 453 1.77 13.32 -6.23
CA LEU A 453 1.11 12.80 -5.04
C LEU A 453 1.42 13.60 -3.79
N ALA A 454 2.62 14.19 -3.67
CA ALA A 454 2.97 15.04 -2.53
C ALA A 454 2.04 16.26 -2.37
N ALA A 455 1.40 16.70 -3.46
CA ALA A 455 0.39 17.77 -3.40
C ALA A 455 -0.95 17.33 -2.77
N ALA A 456 -1.19 16.03 -2.60
CA ALA A 456 -2.47 15.52 -2.12
C ALA A 456 -2.64 15.58 -0.58
N GLY A 457 -1.57 15.93 0.16
CA GLY A 457 -1.59 16.06 1.61
C GLY A 457 -1.21 14.78 2.35
N GLN A 458 -0.86 14.97 3.63
CA GLN A 458 -0.25 13.93 4.47
C GLN A 458 -1.22 12.79 4.78
N ASP A 459 -2.44 13.10 5.21
CA ASP A 459 -3.44 12.11 5.63
C ASP A 459 -3.88 11.24 4.45
N PHE A 460 -4.02 11.85 3.27
CA PHE A 460 -4.29 11.14 2.04
C PHE A 460 -3.20 10.12 1.71
N LEU A 461 -1.92 10.53 1.77
CA LEU A 461 -0.79 9.66 1.42
C LEU A 461 -0.65 8.47 2.37
N VAL A 462 -0.85 8.70 3.66
CA VAL A 462 -0.86 7.64 4.68
C VAL A 462 -1.95 6.61 4.36
N SER A 463 -3.16 7.09 4.24
CA SER A 463 -4.33 6.24 4.11
C SER A 463 -4.39 5.48 2.78
N ILE A 464 -3.96 6.11 1.65
CA ILE A 464 -3.87 5.39 0.36
C ILE A 464 -2.79 4.32 0.39
N THR A 465 -1.67 4.57 1.09
CA THR A 465 -0.62 3.58 1.30
C THR A 465 -1.19 2.37 2.04
N ASP A 466 -1.89 2.60 3.15
CA ASP A 466 -2.50 1.56 3.98
C ASP A 466 -3.50 0.71 3.20
N TYR A 467 -4.44 1.36 2.52
CA TYR A 467 -5.44 0.68 1.71
C TYR A 467 -4.81 -0.24 0.65
N MET A 468 -3.88 0.31 -0.13
CA MET A 468 -3.24 -0.42 -1.22
C MET A 468 -2.37 -1.57 -0.73
N VAL A 469 -1.68 -1.38 0.38
CA VAL A 469 -0.88 -2.43 1.02
C VAL A 469 -1.76 -3.57 1.51
N LEU A 470 -2.83 -3.27 2.24
CA LEU A 470 -3.73 -4.28 2.80
C LEU A 470 -4.39 -5.11 1.69
N VAL A 471 -4.83 -4.48 0.60
CA VAL A 471 -5.36 -5.19 -0.58
C VAL A 471 -4.29 -6.10 -1.18
N SER A 472 -3.09 -5.59 -1.43
CA SER A 472 -2.01 -6.39 -2.02
C SER A 472 -1.61 -7.56 -1.12
N LEU A 473 -1.41 -7.32 0.18
CA LEU A 473 -1.02 -8.36 1.14
C LEU A 473 -2.11 -9.42 1.30
N GLY A 474 -3.38 -9.02 1.27
CA GLY A 474 -4.51 -9.95 1.26
C GLY A 474 -4.44 -10.91 0.07
N ILE A 475 -4.23 -10.39 -1.13
CA ILE A 475 -4.08 -11.19 -2.36
C ILE A 475 -2.84 -12.09 -2.27
N ILE A 476 -1.71 -11.56 -1.82
CA ILE A 476 -0.44 -12.30 -1.67
C ILE A 476 -0.61 -13.47 -0.70
N ALA A 477 -1.24 -13.24 0.45
CA ALA A 477 -1.46 -14.28 1.45
C ALA A 477 -2.38 -15.39 0.93
N LEU A 478 -3.46 -15.02 0.28
CA LEU A 478 -4.38 -16.01 -0.33
C LEU A 478 -3.69 -16.81 -1.43
N ALA A 479 -2.89 -16.17 -2.28
CA ALA A 479 -2.14 -16.85 -3.34
C ALA A 479 -1.12 -17.88 -2.81
N ALA A 480 -0.59 -17.67 -1.60
CA ALA A 480 0.33 -18.60 -0.97
C ALA A 480 -0.26 -20.01 -0.76
N VAL A 481 -1.59 -20.13 -0.63
CA VAL A 481 -2.29 -21.41 -0.55
C VAL A 481 -2.08 -22.23 -1.83
N TRP A 482 -2.31 -21.60 -2.99
CA TRP A 482 -2.10 -22.26 -4.30
C TRP A 482 -0.63 -22.55 -4.55
N LEU A 483 0.26 -21.61 -4.24
CA LEU A 483 1.71 -21.79 -4.39
C LEU A 483 2.21 -23.05 -3.65
N ARG A 484 1.70 -23.31 -2.46
CA ARG A 484 2.10 -24.46 -1.63
C ARG A 484 1.47 -25.78 -2.09
N ARG A 485 0.28 -25.74 -2.67
CA ARG A 485 -0.41 -26.94 -3.20
C ARG A 485 0.25 -27.45 -4.47
N ASP A 486 0.55 -26.56 -5.40
CA ASP A 486 1.09 -26.94 -6.71
C ASP A 486 2.56 -27.38 -6.63
N ARG A 487 3.29 -26.82 -5.69
CA ARG A 487 4.71 -27.12 -5.55
C ARG A 487 4.91 -27.95 -4.29
N ARG A 488 5.16 -29.26 -4.46
CA ARG A 488 5.47 -30.22 -3.37
C ARG A 488 6.66 -29.76 -2.54
N ALA A 489 6.50 -28.67 -1.84
CA ALA A 489 7.54 -28.07 -1.03
C ALA A 489 7.62 -28.81 0.31
N ALA A 490 8.82 -29.00 0.80
CA ALA A 490 9.14 -29.51 2.15
C ALA A 490 8.74 -28.52 3.27
N VAL A 491 7.73 -27.67 3.04
CA VAL A 491 7.22 -26.67 3.99
C VAL A 491 5.88 -27.17 4.51
N GLU A 492 5.73 -27.18 5.82
CA GLU A 492 4.51 -27.54 6.52
C GLU A 492 3.29 -26.73 5.98
N ARG A 493 2.25 -27.44 5.57
CA ARG A 493 1.02 -26.81 5.07
C ARG A 493 0.31 -26.07 6.19
N LYS A 494 0.41 -24.75 6.20
CA LYS A 494 -0.37 -23.86 7.06
C LYS A 494 -1.36 -23.02 6.23
N ASP A 495 -2.21 -23.71 5.47
CA ASP A 495 -3.22 -23.07 4.61
C ASP A 495 -4.17 -22.18 5.43
N SER A 496 -4.54 -22.60 6.64
CA SER A 496 -5.39 -21.81 7.55
C SER A 496 -4.77 -20.49 7.96
N LEU A 497 -3.44 -20.45 8.20
CA LEU A 497 -2.74 -19.20 8.50
C LEU A 497 -2.79 -18.25 7.31
N ALA A 498 -2.51 -18.74 6.11
CA ALA A 498 -2.52 -17.93 4.89
C ALA A 498 -3.91 -17.35 4.60
N VAL A 499 -4.97 -18.18 4.74
CA VAL A 499 -6.35 -17.75 4.57
C VAL A 499 -6.75 -16.74 5.64
N GLY A 500 -6.48 -17.05 6.91
CA GLY A 500 -6.82 -16.15 8.04
C GLY A 500 -6.18 -14.78 7.88
N VAL A 501 -4.86 -14.73 7.62
CA VAL A 501 -4.13 -13.47 7.42
C VAL A 501 -4.63 -12.73 6.17
N GLY A 502 -4.86 -13.44 5.06
CA GLY A 502 -5.35 -12.84 3.84
C GLY A 502 -6.72 -12.19 4.00
N LEU A 503 -7.66 -12.89 4.64
CA LEU A 503 -8.98 -12.35 4.95
C LEU A 503 -8.91 -11.19 5.95
N SER A 504 -8.07 -11.27 6.98
CA SER A 504 -7.90 -10.17 7.94
C SER A 504 -7.37 -8.89 7.27
N CYS A 505 -6.44 -9.00 6.32
CA CYS A 505 -5.98 -7.83 5.55
C CYS A 505 -7.09 -7.23 4.70
N LEU A 506 -7.91 -8.05 4.05
CA LEU A 506 -9.04 -7.56 3.23
C LEU A 506 -10.14 -6.93 4.10
N VAL A 507 -10.42 -7.51 5.27
CA VAL A 507 -11.36 -6.93 6.24
C VAL A 507 -10.83 -5.58 6.77
N ALA A 508 -9.53 -5.50 7.09
CA ALA A 508 -8.91 -4.25 7.50
C ALA A 508 -8.97 -3.19 6.39
N ALA A 509 -8.72 -3.55 5.13
CA ALA A 509 -8.90 -2.64 3.99
C ALA A 509 -10.35 -2.16 3.86
N ALA A 510 -11.33 -3.06 4.04
CA ALA A 510 -12.74 -2.70 4.03
C ALA A 510 -13.13 -1.81 5.22
N ALA A 511 -12.52 -2.00 6.40
CA ALA A 511 -12.77 -1.15 7.56
C ALA A 511 -12.33 0.31 7.35
N LEU A 512 -11.34 0.56 6.49
CA LEU A 512 -10.93 1.93 6.12
C LEU A 512 -12.04 2.72 5.41
N TYR A 513 -13.05 2.07 4.81
CA TYR A 513 -14.25 2.77 4.31
C TYR A 513 -15.07 3.45 5.41
N VAL A 514 -14.97 2.96 6.64
CA VAL A 514 -15.66 3.55 7.79
C VAL A 514 -14.86 4.69 8.40
N VAL A 515 -13.53 4.54 8.46
CA VAL A 515 -12.63 5.49 9.16
C VAL A 515 -12.21 6.64 8.26
N THR A 516 -11.86 6.32 7.02
CA THR A 516 -11.34 7.27 6.05
C THR A 516 -12.01 7.07 4.69
N PRO A 517 -13.31 7.37 4.57
CA PRO A 517 -14.10 7.07 3.37
C PRO A 517 -13.52 7.70 2.10
N SER A 518 -12.99 8.92 2.16
CA SER A 518 -12.33 9.59 1.03
C SER A 518 -11.17 8.78 0.45
N VAL A 519 -10.42 8.12 1.32
CA VAL A 519 -9.25 7.32 0.95
C VAL A 519 -9.64 5.98 0.36
N ALA A 520 -10.60 5.31 0.97
CA ALA A 520 -11.10 4.04 0.47
C ALA A 520 -11.71 4.21 -0.94
N VAL A 521 -12.39 5.34 -1.16
CA VAL A 521 -12.88 5.76 -2.48
C VAL A 521 -11.71 5.91 -3.45
N PHE A 522 -10.68 6.65 -3.09
CA PHE A 522 -9.53 6.88 -3.97
C PHE A 522 -8.73 5.59 -4.22
N GLY A 523 -8.61 4.75 -3.21
CA GLY A 523 -8.01 3.42 -3.33
C GLY A 523 -8.79 2.54 -4.31
N SER A 524 -10.12 2.52 -4.21
CA SER A 524 -10.98 1.78 -5.12
C SER A 524 -10.89 2.31 -6.56
N VAL A 525 -10.80 3.63 -6.71
CA VAL A 525 -10.53 4.31 -7.98
C VAL A 525 -9.21 3.84 -8.58
N SER A 526 -8.16 3.85 -7.78
CA SER A 526 -6.84 3.39 -8.23
C SER A 526 -6.85 1.91 -8.62
N LEU A 527 -7.60 1.06 -7.89
CA LEU A 527 -7.80 -0.34 -8.26
C LEU A 527 -8.63 -0.49 -9.54
N ALA A 528 -9.64 0.35 -9.74
CA ALA A 528 -10.42 0.37 -10.97
C ALA A 528 -9.57 0.79 -12.18
N VAL A 529 -8.71 1.81 -12.02
CA VAL A 529 -7.73 2.20 -13.05
C VAL A 529 -6.75 1.07 -13.31
N ALA A 530 -6.28 0.39 -12.27
CA ALA A 530 -5.42 -0.79 -12.42
C ALA A 530 -6.12 -1.89 -13.22
N PHE A 531 -7.38 -2.16 -12.91
CA PHE A 531 -8.16 -3.16 -13.61
C PHE A 531 -8.40 -2.77 -15.08
N LEU A 532 -8.63 -1.48 -15.35
CA LEU A 532 -8.71 -0.95 -16.71
C LEU A 532 -7.43 -1.19 -17.49
N VAL A 533 -6.27 -0.89 -16.91
CA VAL A 533 -4.97 -1.13 -17.54
C VAL A 533 -4.80 -2.62 -17.82
N TYR A 534 -5.10 -3.48 -16.86
CA TYR A 534 -5.06 -4.93 -17.04
C TYR A 534 -5.92 -5.39 -18.20
N ASP A 535 -7.15 -4.91 -18.27
CA ASP A 535 -8.15 -5.36 -19.25
C ASP A 535 -7.81 -4.88 -20.67
N LEU A 536 -7.21 -3.71 -20.83
CA LEU A 536 -6.65 -3.25 -22.11
C LEU A 536 -5.60 -4.23 -22.68
N TYR A 537 -4.90 -4.95 -21.82
CA TYR A 537 -3.85 -5.90 -22.21
C TYR A 537 -4.32 -7.36 -22.34
N ASP A 538 -5.45 -7.74 -21.72
CA ASP A 538 -5.91 -9.13 -21.67
C ASP A 538 -7.38 -9.33 -22.09
N LEU A 539 -7.97 -8.38 -22.81
CA LEU A 539 -9.34 -8.44 -23.33
C LEU A 539 -9.55 -9.68 -24.22
N GLY A 540 -10.19 -10.69 -23.69
CA GLY A 540 -10.53 -11.90 -24.44
C GLY A 540 -11.23 -13.00 -23.65
N SER A 541 -11.31 -12.94 -22.33
CA SER A 541 -11.96 -13.97 -21.54
C SER A 541 -13.46 -13.72 -21.38
N LEU A 542 -14.25 -14.80 -21.38
CA LEU A 542 -15.70 -14.74 -21.12
C LEU A 542 -15.98 -14.15 -19.72
N GLY A 543 -15.11 -14.41 -18.74
CA GLY A 543 -15.21 -13.87 -17.39
C GLY A 543 -15.10 -12.35 -17.34
N THR A 544 -14.21 -11.76 -18.14
CA THR A 544 -14.06 -10.30 -18.23
C THR A 544 -15.32 -9.65 -18.81
N ARG A 545 -15.93 -10.25 -19.83
CA ARG A 545 -17.19 -9.75 -20.41
C ARG A 545 -18.36 -9.83 -19.44
N LEU A 546 -18.45 -10.90 -18.69
CA LEU A 546 -19.48 -11.06 -17.65
C LEU A 546 -19.29 -10.05 -16.53
N PHE A 547 -18.04 -9.83 -16.11
CA PHE A 547 -17.69 -8.82 -15.12
C PHE A 547 -18.06 -7.41 -15.57
N LEU A 548 -17.79 -7.06 -16.83
CA LEU A 548 -18.17 -5.79 -17.42
C LEU A 548 -19.68 -5.58 -17.44
N ALA A 549 -20.44 -6.60 -17.83
CA ALA A 549 -21.89 -6.54 -17.84
C ALA A 549 -22.45 -6.33 -16.41
N VAL A 550 -21.88 -7.00 -15.41
CA VAL A 550 -22.26 -6.81 -14.00
C VAL A 550 -21.85 -5.41 -13.51
N LEU A 551 -20.64 -4.95 -13.85
CA LEU A 551 -20.16 -3.62 -13.50
C LEU A 551 -21.06 -2.52 -14.12
N ASP A 552 -21.50 -2.68 -15.36
CA ASP A 552 -22.40 -1.76 -16.04
C ASP A 552 -23.77 -1.70 -15.35
N VAL A 553 -24.35 -2.85 -14.99
CA VAL A 553 -25.61 -2.90 -14.25
C VAL A 553 -25.47 -2.21 -12.90
N VAL A 554 -24.41 -2.52 -12.16
CA VAL A 554 -24.12 -1.89 -10.86
C VAL A 554 -23.93 -0.39 -11.01
N THR A 555 -23.14 0.05 -12.01
CA THR A 555 -22.90 1.46 -12.29
C THR A 555 -24.18 2.20 -12.66
N PHE A 556 -25.03 1.59 -13.51
CA PHE A 556 -26.33 2.15 -13.87
C PHE A 556 -27.26 2.29 -12.65
N VAL A 557 -27.31 1.27 -11.79
CA VAL A 557 -28.08 1.32 -10.54
C VAL A 557 -27.54 2.41 -9.60
N LEU A 558 -26.21 2.51 -9.45
CA LEU A 558 -25.57 3.54 -8.62
C LEU A 558 -25.83 4.95 -9.13
N LEU A 559 -25.69 5.18 -10.44
CA LEU A 559 -25.95 6.47 -11.05
C LEU A 559 -27.43 6.84 -10.99
N SER A 560 -28.35 5.88 -11.19
CA SER A 560 -29.79 6.12 -11.04
C SER A 560 -30.21 6.39 -9.60
N ALA A 561 -29.45 5.92 -8.60
CA ALA A 561 -29.66 6.23 -7.20
C ALA A 561 -29.12 7.63 -6.78
N TYR A 562 -28.36 8.32 -7.65
CA TYR A 562 -27.78 9.64 -7.37
C TYR A 562 -28.28 10.70 -8.36
N PRO A 563 -29.46 11.29 -8.09
CA PRO A 563 -30.12 12.24 -9.00
C PRO A 563 -29.25 13.45 -9.36
N ARG A 564 -28.37 13.91 -8.48
CA ARG A 564 -27.50 15.08 -8.75
C ARG A 564 -26.61 14.90 -9.98
N ALA A 565 -26.02 13.73 -10.16
CA ALA A 565 -25.18 13.45 -11.33
C ALA A 565 -25.97 13.50 -12.64
N PHE A 566 -27.23 13.04 -12.63
CA PHE A 566 -28.13 13.11 -13.80
C PHE A 566 -28.71 14.50 -14.02
N VAL A 567 -29.03 15.23 -12.94
CA VAL A 567 -29.47 16.63 -13.02
C VAL A 567 -28.36 17.52 -13.57
N ALA A 568 -27.13 17.33 -13.11
CA ALA A 568 -25.96 18.04 -13.64
C ALA A 568 -25.68 17.69 -15.11
N ALA A 569 -26.04 16.48 -15.55
CA ALA A 569 -25.94 16.02 -16.93
C ALA A 569 -27.18 16.35 -17.79
N GLY A 570 -28.21 16.99 -17.22
CA GLY A 570 -29.46 17.31 -17.93
C GLY A 570 -30.32 16.09 -18.28
N ILE A 571 -30.11 14.94 -17.60
CA ILE A 571 -30.83 13.70 -17.86
C ILE A 571 -32.00 13.60 -16.89
N PRO A 572 -33.24 13.35 -17.36
CA PRO A 572 -34.41 13.24 -16.49
C PRO A 572 -34.31 12.01 -15.59
N VAL A 573 -34.44 12.22 -14.29
CA VAL A 573 -34.46 11.13 -13.28
C VAL A 573 -35.86 10.51 -13.23
N LEU A 574 -35.93 9.18 -13.18
CA LEU A 574 -37.18 8.45 -13.06
C LEU A 574 -37.84 8.73 -11.69
N PRO A 575 -39.10 9.21 -11.65
CA PRO A 575 -39.80 9.45 -10.40
C PRO A 575 -39.93 8.17 -9.57
N GLY A 576 -39.62 8.24 -8.30
CA GLY A 576 -39.66 7.09 -7.36
C GLY A 576 -38.29 6.55 -6.95
N LEU A 577 -37.21 6.79 -7.71
CA LEU A 577 -35.86 6.45 -7.31
C LEU A 577 -35.24 7.47 -6.35
N GLU A 578 -35.76 8.69 -6.30
CA GLU A 578 -35.35 9.76 -5.38
C GLU A 578 -35.54 9.39 -3.90
N ALA A 579 -36.65 8.70 -3.58
CA ALA A 579 -37.01 8.32 -2.21
C ALA A 579 -36.10 7.21 -1.66
N ALA A 580 -35.63 6.30 -2.51
CA ALA A 580 -34.72 5.22 -2.10
C ALA A 580 -33.26 5.71 -1.91
N ALA A 581 -32.90 6.82 -2.56
CA ALA A 581 -31.54 7.38 -2.51
C ALA A 581 -31.29 8.31 -1.31
N SER A 582 -32.32 8.74 -0.60
CA SER A 582 -32.22 9.76 0.46
C SER A 582 -31.77 9.24 1.82
N GLY A 583 -31.60 7.92 2.00
CA GLY A 583 -31.23 7.27 3.28
C GLY A 583 -29.83 6.68 3.29
N THR A 584 -29.31 6.41 4.49
CA THR A 584 -28.05 5.66 4.74
C THR A 584 -28.05 4.26 4.10
N ASP A 585 -29.21 3.75 3.69
CA ASP A 585 -29.38 2.46 3.03
C ASP A 585 -28.83 2.44 1.60
N GLY A 586 -28.80 3.57 0.90
CA GLY A 586 -28.17 3.68 -0.43
C GLY A 586 -26.67 3.41 -0.38
N LEU A 587 -25.97 3.93 0.65
CA LEU A 587 -24.54 3.69 0.83
C LEU A 587 -24.27 2.21 1.18
N ARG A 588 -25.10 1.60 2.01
CA ARG A 588 -25.00 0.16 2.34
C ARG A 588 -25.17 -0.71 1.10
N ILE A 589 -26.13 -0.38 0.24
CA ILE A 589 -26.35 -1.06 -1.05
C ILE A 589 -25.12 -0.89 -1.96
N VAL A 590 -24.52 0.30 -2.03
CA VAL A 590 -23.30 0.57 -2.82
C VAL A 590 -22.12 -0.25 -2.33
N LEU A 591 -21.90 -0.31 -1.01
CA LEU A 591 -20.83 -1.09 -0.41
C LEU A 591 -21.05 -2.60 -0.60
N LEU A 592 -22.29 -3.05 -0.49
CA LEU A 592 -22.66 -4.46 -0.66
C LEU A 592 -22.53 -4.90 -2.11
N LEU A 593 -22.94 -4.06 -3.06
CA LEU A 593 -22.79 -4.31 -4.49
C LEU A 593 -21.33 -4.21 -4.95
N GLY A 594 -20.56 -3.26 -4.44
CA GLY A 594 -19.11 -3.18 -4.67
C GLY A 594 -18.38 -4.43 -4.15
N GLY A 595 -18.74 -4.90 -2.97
CA GLY A 595 -18.24 -6.16 -2.39
C GLY A 595 -18.66 -7.38 -3.23
N LEU A 596 -19.92 -7.44 -3.67
CA LEU A 596 -20.43 -8.51 -4.54
C LEU A 596 -19.72 -8.53 -5.90
N VAL A 597 -19.42 -7.38 -6.48
CA VAL A 597 -18.66 -7.27 -7.74
C VAL A 597 -17.23 -7.76 -7.54
N LEU A 598 -16.57 -7.44 -6.43
CA LEU A 598 -15.24 -7.98 -6.08
C LEU A 598 -15.29 -9.50 -5.89
N VAL A 599 -16.32 -10.01 -5.22
CA VAL A 599 -16.52 -11.45 -5.01
C VAL A 599 -16.87 -12.16 -6.33
N ALA A 600 -17.73 -11.59 -7.16
CA ALA A 600 -18.11 -12.14 -8.45
C ALA A 600 -16.91 -12.18 -9.42
N SER A 601 -16.08 -11.13 -9.45
CA SER A 601 -14.80 -11.12 -10.17
C SER A 601 -13.86 -12.22 -9.68
N PHE A 602 -13.78 -12.42 -8.36
CA PHE A 602 -13.01 -13.50 -7.76
C PHE A 602 -13.53 -14.89 -8.17
N VAL A 603 -14.85 -15.10 -8.11
CA VAL A 603 -15.48 -16.38 -8.47
C VAL A 603 -15.33 -16.64 -9.98
N ALA A 604 -15.57 -15.64 -10.84
CA ALA A 604 -15.41 -15.77 -12.29
C ALA A 604 -13.97 -16.14 -12.67
N ASP A 605 -12.97 -15.55 -12.02
CA ASP A 605 -11.56 -15.86 -12.24
C ASP A 605 -11.17 -17.27 -11.72
N VAL A 606 -11.81 -17.76 -10.65
CA VAL A 606 -11.64 -19.13 -10.15
C VAL A 606 -12.27 -20.15 -11.11
N VAL A 607 -13.47 -19.86 -11.62
CA VAL A 607 -14.19 -20.75 -12.55
C VAL A 607 -13.47 -20.81 -13.90
N ALA A 608 -13.01 -19.66 -14.43
CA ALA A 608 -12.25 -19.63 -15.67
C ALA A 608 -10.96 -20.47 -15.59
N ARG A 609 -10.30 -20.51 -14.43
CA ARG A 609 -9.10 -21.34 -14.22
C ARG A 609 -9.37 -22.82 -14.01
N ALA A 610 -10.52 -23.17 -13.44
CA ALA A 610 -10.90 -24.59 -13.35
C ALA A 610 -11.11 -25.22 -14.74
N ALA A 611 -11.35 -24.38 -15.75
CA ALA A 611 -11.55 -24.77 -17.13
C ALA A 611 -10.27 -24.68 -18.01
N GLU A 612 -9.18 -24.05 -17.53
CA GLU A 612 -7.92 -23.99 -18.28
C GLU A 612 -6.99 -25.16 -17.94
N PRO A 613 -6.34 -25.77 -18.93
CA PRO A 613 -5.29 -26.76 -18.68
C PRO A 613 -4.16 -26.09 -17.89
N PRO A 614 -3.44 -26.81 -17.01
CA PRO A 614 -2.33 -26.27 -16.25
C PRO A 614 -1.31 -25.64 -17.20
N PRO A 615 -0.77 -24.44 -16.87
CA PRO A 615 0.19 -23.78 -17.74
C PRO A 615 1.37 -24.73 -17.98
N GLU A 616 1.67 -24.99 -19.25
CA GLU A 616 2.91 -25.67 -19.63
C GLU A 616 4.06 -24.85 -19.02
N ILE A 617 4.76 -25.47 -18.10
CA ILE A 617 6.00 -24.91 -17.54
C ILE A 617 6.95 -24.88 -18.74
N PRO A 618 7.49 -23.70 -19.14
CA PRO A 618 8.57 -23.71 -20.13
C PRO A 618 9.65 -24.64 -19.54
N ASP A 619 9.92 -25.72 -20.25
CA ASP A 619 11.06 -26.57 -19.92
C ASP A 619 12.25 -25.62 -19.76
N GLY A 620 12.80 -25.59 -18.55
CA GLY A 620 13.92 -24.73 -18.25
C GLY A 620 14.99 -25.05 -19.28
N ASP A 621 15.36 -24.04 -20.08
CA ASP A 621 16.59 -24.10 -20.82
C ASP A 621 17.66 -24.51 -19.81
N GLY A 622 18.13 -25.74 -19.96
CA GLY A 622 19.17 -26.32 -19.15
C GLY A 622 20.46 -25.50 -19.17
N PRO A 623 21.40 -25.79 -18.29
CA PRO A 623 22.46 -24.95 -17.81
C PRO A 623 23.34 -24.32 -18.86
#